data_dc165afad17871c6862089e4f48fa8b6
#
_entry.id   dc165afad17871c6862089e4f48fa8b6
#
_cell.length_a   1.000
_cell.length_b   1.000
_cell.length_c   1.000
_cell.angle_alpha   90.00
_cell.angle_beta   90.00
_cell.angle_gamma   90.00
#
_symmetry.space_group_name_H-M   'P 1'
#
loop_
_entity.id
_entity.type
_entity.pdbx_description
1 polymer ?
#
loop_
_entity_poly.entity_id
_entity_poly.type
_entity_poly.pdbx_seq_one_letter_code
_entity_poly.pdbx_strand_id
1 'polypeptide(L)'
;LKERYLFLFNDLLIIAKLINTNPQKSNTPPTEKLYQVKHIVEMHQITHITLPPLEDRDASLINKAPKREPSVMAAFSRKFSTDPHGAIAGMVEKRHIKNDPNHIAALLFKRSELSKRKLGLYLSDRKNKEIMIAFLDKFRFEGLYIDEALRVFLMSVCLPPEREDFDYLIKSFANRWYNANVNVVKSNEDMSIKLTFAILELNSRLHGQHNVTDNKNFRNVNRAGTFTLQDFVNQFRRESYQFHLVPDEVLEK
;
A
#
# COMPACT_ATOMS: atom_id res chain seq x y z
N LEU A 1 4.65 -35.69 3.78
CA LEU A 1 4.23 -34.30 3.43
C LEU A 1 2.97 -34.37 2.58
N LYS A 2 1.93 -33.59 2.93
CA LYS A 2 0.69 -33.52 2.14
C LYS A 2 0.81 -32.34 1.16
N GLU A 3 0.71 -32.60 -0.13
CA GLU A 3 0.76 -31.59 -1.18
C GLU A 3 -0.44 -30.63 -1.04
N ARG A 4 -0.16 -29.32 -1.18
CA ARG A 4 -1.14 -28.24 -1.15
C ARG A 4 -0.86 -27.28 -2.30
N TYR A 5 -1.93 -26.70 -2.82
CA TYR A 5 -1.91 -25.67 -3.85
C TYR A 5 -2.27 -24.35 -3.21
N LEU A 6 -1.49 -23.32 -3.50
CA LEU A 6 -1.65 -21.98 -2.99
C LEU A 6 -2.11 -21.07 -4.12
N PHE A 7 -3.24 -20.40 -3.92
CA PHE A 7 -3.76 -19.39 -4.84
C PHE A 7 -3.72 -18.04 -4.12
N LEU A 8 -2.85 -17.16 -4.62
CA LEU A 8 -2.63 -15.85 -4.04
C LEU A 8 -3.44 -14.81 -4.80
N PHE A 9 -4.28 -14.08 -4.08
CA PHE A 9 -5.07 -12.95 -4.55
C PHE A 9 -4.59 -11.66 -3.85
N ASN A 10 -5.14 -10.52 -4.22
CA ASN A 10 -4.73 -9.22 -3.65
C ASN A 10 -5.05 -9.10 -2.16
N ASP A 11 -6.14 -9.72 -1.71
CA ASP A 11 -6.73 -9.60 -0.38
C ASP A 11 -6.73 -10.91 0.41
N LEU A 12 -6.55 -12.05 -0.26
CA LEU A 12 -6.62 -13.37 0.39
C LEU A 12 -5.67 -14.40 -0.23
N LEU A 13 -5.31 -15.40 0.58
CA LEU A 13 -4.58 -16.59 0.19
C LEU A 13 -5.47 -17.81 0.40
N ILE A 14 -5.74 -18.57 -0.68
CA ILE A 14 -6.47 -19.83 -0.62
C ILE A 14 -5.49 -21.00 -0.58
N ILE A 15 -5.63 -21.86 0.42
CA ILE A 15 -4.90 -23.12 0.53
C ILE A 15 -5.85 -24.24 0.14
N ALA A 16 -5.53 -24.98 -0.92
CA ALA A 16 -6.37 -26.03 -1.47
C ALA A 16 -5.65 -27.35 -1.64
N LYS A 17 -6.42 -28.42 -1.75
CA LYS A 17 -5.96 -29.78 -2.09
C LYS A 17 -6.53 -30.16 -3.46
N LEU A 18 -5.71 -30.75 -4.33
CA LEU A 18 -6.18 -31.34 -5.57
C LEU A 18 -7.10 -32.52 -5.27
N ILE A 19 -8.28 -32.54 -5.86
CA ILE A 19 -9.21 -33.68 -5.79
C ILE A 19 -8.87 -34.58 -6.97
N ASN A 20 -8.40 -35.80 -6.66
CA ASN A 20 -8.27 -36.84 -7.68
C ASN A 20 -9.67 -37.34 -8.03
N THR A 21 -10.24 -36.83 -9.11
CA THR A 21 -11.47 -37.38 -9.68
C THR A 21 -11.12 -38.68 -10.38
N ASN A 22 -11.64 -39.81 -9.87
CA ASN A 22 -11.55 -41.09 -10.61
C ASN A 22 -12.32 -40.92 -11.94
N PRO A 23 -11.71 -41.15 -13.08
CA PRO A 23 -12.34 -40.89 -14.39
C PRO A 23 -13.56 -41.77 -14.68
N GLN A 24 -13.88 -42.71 -13.80
CA GLN A 24 -15.00 -43.66 -14.00
C GLN A 24 -16.36 -43.19 -13.41
N LYS A 25 -16.44 -42.03 -12.77
CA LYS A 25 -17.67 -41.58 -12.07
C LYS A 25 -18.14 -40.15 -12.37
N SER A 26 -17.53 -39.42 -13.28
CA SER A 26 -18.00 -38.09 -13.63
C SER A 26 -18.07 -37.86 -15.11
N ASN A 27 -19.24 -37.40 -15.60
CA ASN A 27 -19.46 -36.96 -16.99
C ASN A 27 -18.77 -35.63 -17.32
N THR A 28 -17.72 -35.27 -16.61
CA THR A 28 -16.93 -34.06 -16.84
C THR A 28 -15.72 -34.34 -17.71
N PRO A 29 -15.39 -33.47 -18.67
CA PRO A 29 -14.23 -33.66 -19.52
C PRO A 29 -12.93 -33.72 -18.70
N PRO A 30 -11.95 -34.55 -19.09
CA PRO A 30 -10.75 -34.89 -18.30
C PRO A 30 -9.73 -33.75 -18.12
N THR A 31 -10.07 -32.54 -18.47
CA THR A 31 -9.17 -31.36 -18.46
C THR A 31 -9.31 -30.42 -17.27
N GLU A 32 -10.35 -30.57 -16.46
CA GLU A 32 -10.53 -29.65 -15.31
C GLU A 32 -9.93 -30.22 -14.03
N LYS A 33 -8.91 -29.55 -13.51
CA LYS A 33 -8.36 -29.84 -12.19
C LYS A 33 -9.28 -29.27 -11.13
N LEU A 34 -9.94 -30.11 -10.34
CA LEU A 34 -10.79 -29.68 -9.23
C LEU A 34 -9.98 -29.56 -7.95
N TYR A 35 -10.23 -28.49 -7.20
CA TYR A 35 -9.55 -28.20 -5.95
C TYR A 35 -10.54 -28.10 -4.80
N GLN A 36 -10.23 -28.74 -3.69
CA GLN A 36 -10.97 -28.56 -2.44
C GLN A 36 -10.28 -27.50 -1.59
N VAL A 37 -10.96 -26.42 -1.32
CA VAL A 37 -10.46 -25.38 -0.40
C VAL A 37 -10.34 -25.97 1.00
N LYS A 38 -9.21 -25.75 1.65
CA LYS A 38 -8.92 -26.18 3.01
C LYS A 38 -8.88 -25.00 3.97
N HIS A 39 -8.23 -23.92 3.56
CA HIS A 39 -8.14 -22.70 4.35
C HIS A 39 -8.23 -21.48 3.43
N ILE A 40 -8.84 -20.43 3.93
CA ILE A 40 -8.81 -19.09 3.37
C ILE A 40 -8.17 -18.22 4.43
N VAL A 41 -7.12 -17.51 4.06
CA VAL A 41 -6.36 -16.63 4.95
C VAL A 41 -6.39 -15.24 4.34
N GLU A 42 -6.92 -14.27 5.06
CA GLU A 42 -6.92 -12.88 4.63
C GLU A 42 -5.50 -12.31 4.72
N MET A 43 -5.07 -11.55 3.73
CA MET A 43 -3.68 -11.06 3.65
C MET A 43 -3.26 -10.24 4.87
N HIS A 44 -4.20 -9.51 5.47
CA HIS A 44 -3.91 -8.72 6.68
C HIS A 44 -3.63 -9.58 7.93
N GLN A 45 -4.05 -10.86 7.95
CA GLN A 45 -3.80 -11.80 9.05
C GLN A 45 -2.41 -12.42 8.97
N ILE A 46 -1.72 -12.28 7.83
CA ILE A 46 -0.38 -12.82 7.65
C ILE A 46 0.63 -11.84 8.26
N THR A 47 1.08 -12.13 9.47
CA THR A 47 2.05 -11.30 10.19
C THR A 47 3.49 -11.67 9.87
N HIS A 48 3.75 -12.93 9.51
CA HIS A 48 5.09 -13.44 9.28
C HIS A 48 5.08 -14.68 8.39
N ILE A 49 6.03 -14.76 7.47
CA ILE A 49 6.28 -15.94 6.64
C ILE A 49 7.69 -16.45 6.93
N THR A 50 7.80 -17.64 7.50
CA THR A 50 9.07 -18.31 7.72
C THR A 50 9.29 -19.37 6.65
N LEU A 51 10.34 -19.24 5.88
CA LEU A 51 10.80 -20.30 4.99
C LEU A 51 11.66 -21.27 5.78
N PRO A 52 11.47 -22.60 5.61
CA PRO A 52 12.36 -23.58 6.22
C PRO A 52 13.79 -23.38 5.68
N PRO A 53 14.82 -23.69 6.48
CA PRO A 53 16.20 -23.70 6.01
C PRO A 53 16.34 -24.54 4.75
N LEU A 54 17.16 -24.10 3.80
CA LEU A 54 17.35 -24.73 2.49
C LEU A 54 18.02 -26.13 2.56
N GLU A 55 18.27 -26.65 3.73
CA GLU A 55 19.04 -27.89 3.95
C GLU A 55 18.32 -29.17 3.53
N ASP A 56 16.99 -29.14 3.37
CA ASP A 56 16.18 -30.32 3.02
C ASP A 56 15.71 -30.35 1.55
N ARG A 57 16.20 -29.48 0.70
CA ARG A 57 15.93 -29.56 -0.73
C ARG A 57 17.11 -30.20 -1.45
N ASP A 58 16.85 -31.30 -2.13
CA ASP A 58 17.80 -32.07 -2.94
C ASP A 58 19.00 -31.25 -3.44
N ALA A 59 20.14 -31.44 -2.80
CA ALA A 59 21.39 -30.75 -3.09
C ALA A 59 21.95 -31.10 -4.51
N SER A 60 21.26 -31.94 -5.24
CA SER A 60 21.64 -32.38 -6.59
C SER A 60 21.27 -31.39 -7.70
N LEU A 61 20.37 -30.44 -7.46
CA LEU A 61 19.91 -29.47 -8.46
C LEU A 61 20.40 -28.02 -8.24
N ILE A 62 21.09 -27.77 -7.13
CA ILE A 62 21.68 -26.48 -6.86
C ILE A 62 23.17 -26.58 -7.21
N ASN A 63 23.50 -26.31 -8.47
CA ASN A 63 24.85 -25.90 -8.84
C ASN A 63 25.27 -24.86 -7.80
N LYS A 64 26.43 -25.09 -7.15
CA LYS A 64 27.07 -24.21 -6.17
C LYS A 64 27.04 -22.76 -6.69
N ALA A 65 25.91 -22.07 -6.43
CA ALA A 65 25.90 -20.64 -6.56
C ALA A 65 26.93 -20.13 -5.54
N PRO A 66 27.94 -19.35 -5.95
CA PRO A 66 28.89 -18.79 -5.01
C PRO A 66 28.06 -18.06 -3.94
N LYS A 67 28.48 -18.13 -2.66
CA LYS A 67 27.94 -17.31 -1.58
C LYS A 67 28.02 -15.87 -2.07
N ARG A 68 26.97 -15.39 -2.75
CA ARG A 68 26.90 -14.00 -3.17
C ARG A 68 26.85 -13.21 -1.89
N GLU A 69 27.89 -12.44 -1.62
CA GLU A 69 27.79 -11.37 -0.64
C GLU A 69 26.47 -10.64 -0.92
N PRO A 70 25.69 -10.35 0.13
CA PRO A 70 24.42 -9.69 -0.07
C PRO A 70 24.67 -8.44 -0.89
N SER A 71 24.00 -8.32 -2.03
CA SER A 71 24.18 -7.15 -2.91
C SER A 71 24.06 -5.88 -2.05
N VAL A 72 24.79 -4.84 -2.38
CA VAL A 72 24.74 -3.53 -1.68
C VAL A 72 23.28 -3.13 -1.43
N MET A 73 22.41 -3.41 -2.40
CA MET A 73 20.98 -3.10 -2.31
C MET A 73 20.24 -3.98 -1.30
N ALA A 74 20.56 -5.26 -1.19
CA ALA A 74 19.96 -6.11 -0.18
C ALA A 74 20.42 -5.72 1.24
N ALA A 75 21.65 -5.28 1.40
CA ALA A 75 22.15 -4.73 2.65
C ALA A 75 21.44 -3.40 3.00
N PHE A 76 21.26 -2.54 2.00
CA PHE A 76 20.50 -1.29 2.13
C PHE A 76 19.07 -1.56 2.58
N SER A 77 18.31 -2.43 1.91
CA SER A 77 16.91 -2.71 2.23
C SER A 77 16.74 -3.27 3.64
N ARG A 78 17.65 -4.15 4.08
CA ARG A 78 17.67 -4.65 5.47
C ARG A 78 17.94 -3.55 6.48
N LYS A 79 18.95 -2.70 6.24
CA LYS A 79 19.27 -1.58 7.13
C LYS A 79 18.13 -0.57 7.16
N PHE A 80 17.49 -0.28 6.00
CA PHE A 80 16.36 0.63 5.91
C PHE A 80 15.16 0.17 6.75
N SER A 81 14.94 -1.12 6.89
CA SER A 81 13.86 -1.67 7.71
C SER A 81 14.03 -1.40 9.21
N THR A 82 15.24 -1.13 9.67
CA THR A 82 15.54 -0.79 11.07
C THR A 82 15.81 0.69 11.25
N ASP A 83 16.71 1.25 10.45
CA ASP A 83 17.18 2.63 10.49
C ASP A 83 17.21 3.23 9.06
N PRO A 84 16.12 3.87 8.62
CA PRO A 84 16.06 4.51 7.31
C PRO A 84 17.11 5.61 7.10
N HIS A 85 17.32 6.48 8.10
CA HIS A 85 18.26 7.59 8.00
C HIS A 85 19.71 7.09 7.86
N GLY A 86 20.12 6.17 8.73
CA GLY A 86 21.46 5.59 8.65
C GLY A 86 21.67 4.71 7.40
N ALA A 87 20.61 4.13 6.84
CA ALA A 87 20.70 3.40 5.59
C ALA A 87 21.02 4.33 4.42
N ILE A 88 20.32 5.46 4.32
CA ILE A 88 20.52 6.46 3.27
C ILE A 88 21.87 7.14 3.44
N ALA A 89 22.22 7.57 4.66
CA ALA A 89 23.52 8.16 4.95
C ALA A 89 24.68 7.23 4.52
N GLY A 90 24.58 5.93 4.83
CA GLY A 90 25.58 4.95 4.41
C GLY A 90 25.70 4.76 2.89
N MET A 91 24.59 4.92 2.14
CA MET A 91 24.63 4.88 0.67
C MET A 91 25.32 6.13 0.09
N VAL A 92 25.09 7.29 0.69
CA VAL A 92 25.72 8.55 0.31
C VAL A 92 27.22 8.52 0.64
N GLU A 93 27.58 8.12 1.87
CA GLU A 93 28.97 8.03 2.34
C GLU A 93 29.81 7.11 1.47
N LYS A 94 29.26 5.95 1.12
CA LYS A 94 29.89 4.99 0.20
C LYS A 94 29.84 5.40 -1.27
N ARG A 95 29.32 6.58 -1.58
CA ARG A 95 29.18 7.13 -2.95
C ARG A 95 28.36 6.25 -3.90
N HIS A 96 27.45 5.43 -3.37
CA HIS A 96 26.52 4.64 -4.19
C HIS A 96 25.39 5.50 -4.76
N ILE A 97 25.05 6.59 -4.07
CA ILE A 97 24.11 7.62 -4.54
C ILE A 97 24.66 9.02 -4.21
N LYS A 98 24.20 10.01 -4.94
CA LYS A 98 24.48 11.41 -4.62
C LYS A 98 23.61 11.85 -3.45
N ASN A 99 24.13 12.75 -2.60
CA ASN A 99 23.34 13.41 -1.55
C ASN A 99 22.47 14.50 -2.17
N ASP A 100 21.46 14.06 -2.91
CA ASP A 100 20.52 14.90 -3.64
C ASP A 100 19.12 14.30 -3.48
N PRO A 101 18.10 15.12 -3.16
CA PRO A 101 16.73 14.65 -2.93
C PRO A 101 16.18 13.81 -4.09
N ASN A 102 16.45 14.19 -5.34
CA ASN A 102 15.95 13.47 -6.51
C ASN A 102 16.58 12.08 -6.66
N HIS A 103 17.89 11.94 -6.33
CA HIS A 103 18.57 10.65 -6.40
C HIS A 103 18.11 9.72 -5.27
N ILE A 104 17.94 10.27 -4.06
CA ILE A 104 17.42 9.52 -2.91
C ILE A 104 15.98 9.08 -3.19
N ALA A 105 15.12 9.98 -3.65
CA ALA A 105 13.73 9.67 -4.01
C ALA A 105 13.65 8.60 -5.11
N ALA A 106 14.52 8.67 -6.13
CA ALA A 106 14.57 7.68 -7.20
C ALA A 106 15.00 6.30 -6.68
N LEU A 107 15.96 6.24 -5.73
CA LEU A 107 16.34 5.00 -5.07
C LEU A 107 15.15 4.40 -4.31
N LEU A 108 14.47 5.20 -3.48
CA LEU A 108 13.35 4.76 -2.66
C LEU A 108 12.17 4.29 -3.53
N PHE A 109 11.86 5.02 -4.59
CA PHE A 109 10.75 4.71 -5.49
C PHE A 109 10.93 3.40 -6.27
N LYS A 110 12.17 3.11 -6.68
CA LYS A 110 12.50 1.90 -7.46
C LYS A 110 12.54 0.62 -6.62
N ARG A 111 12.40 0.70 -5.29
CA ARG A 111 12.61 -0.43 -4.37
C ARG A 111 11.32 -0.90 -3.72
N SER A 112 10.63 -1.81 -4.40
CA SER A 112 9.39 -2.42 -3.88
C SER A 112 9.60 -3.28 -2.64
N GLU A 113 10.84 -3.74 -2.39
CA GLU A 113 11.23 -4.55 -1.23
C GLU A 113 11.40 -3.74 0.06
N LEU A 114 11.36 -2.40 0.00
CA LEU A 114 11.46 -1.58 1.20
C LEU A 114 10.23 -1.72 2.11
N SER A 115 10.46 -1.65 3.41
CA SER A 115 9.37 -1.59 4.38
C SER A 115 8.51 -0.33 4.14
N LYS A 116 7.29 -0.52 3.63
CA LYS A 116 6.34 0.56 3.36
C LYS A 116 6.05 1.40 4.61
N ARG A 117 6.01 0.75 5.78
CA ARG A 117 5.84 1.43 7.07
C ARG A 117 7.00 2.35 7.38
N LYS A 118 8.24 1.86 7.23
CA LYS A 118 9.44 2.68 7.47
C LYS A 118 9.59 3.78 6.43
N LEU A 119 9.18 3.51 5.19
CA LEU A 119 9.17 4.51 4.12
C LEU A 119 8.16 5.63 4.42
N GLY A 120 6.94 5.31 4.87
CA GLY A 120 5.96 6.30 5.28
C GLY A 120 6.45 7.19 6.42
N LEU A 121 7.05 6.59 7.46
CA LEU A 121 7.65 7.33 8.57
C LEU A 121 8.82 8.21 8.13
N TYR A 122 9.66 7.73 7.23
CA TYR A 122 10.79 8.49 6.72
C TYR A 122 10.35 9.70 5.89
N LEU A 123 9.34 9.51 5.03
CA LEU A 123 8.82 10.57 4.17
C LEU A 123 7.98 11.60 4.94
N SER A 124 7.35 11.22 6.05
CA SER A 124 6.59 12.14 6.90
C SER A 124 7.46 13.01 7.82
N ASP A 125 8.72 12.66 8.02
CA ASP A 125 9.66 13.52 8.75
C ASP A 125 9.90 14.82 7.98
N ARG A 126 9.61 15.94 8.63
CA ARG A 126 9.77 17.31 8.05
C ARG A 126 11.19 17.60 7.55
N LYS A 127 12.21 16.94 8.13
CA LYS A 127 13.61 17.04 7.68
C LYS A 127 13.80 16.50 6.28
N ASN A 128 12.94 15.59 5.85
CA ASN A 128 12.99 14.94 4.54
C ASN A 128 12.02 15.56 3.52
N LYS A 129 11.54 16.79 3.77
CA LYS A 129 10.54 17.47 2.93
C LYS A 129 10.91 17.45 1.44
N GLU A 130 12.14 17.78 1.10
CA GLU A 130 12.58 17.82 -0.29
C GLU A 130 12.61 16.43 -0.93
N ILE A 131 12.99 15.39 -0.16
CA ILE A 131 12.97 14.01 -0.61
C ILE A 131 11.53 13.53 -0.82
N MET A 132 10.62 13.92 0.08
CA MET A 132 9.20 13.59 -0.02
C MET A 132 8.56 14.21 -1.26
N ILE A 133 8.83 15.49 -1.54
CA ILE A 133 8.36 16.17 -2.76
C ILE A 133 8.91 15.45 -3.99
N ALA A 134 10.23 15.20 -4.05
CA ALA A 134 10.86 14.50 -5.15
C ALA A 134 10.35 13.04 -5.31
N PHE A 135 9.93 12.39 -4.23
CA PHE A 135 9.31 11.07 -4.26
C PHE A 135 7.89 11.12 -4.85
N LEU A 136 7.08 12.10 -4.45
CA LEU A 136 5.75 12.32 -5.03
C LEU A 136 5.81 12.68 -6.52
N ASP A 137 6.87 13.38 -6.96
CA ASP A 137 7.10 13.71 -8.37
C ASP A 137 7.40 12.49 -9.26
N LYS A 138 7.70 11.32 -8.67
CA LYS A 138 7.87 10.09 -9.46
C LYS A 138 6.55 9.45 -9.88
N PHE A 139 5.44 9.84 -9.25
CA PHE A 139 4.12 9.36 -9.63
C PHE A 139 3.54 10.19 -10.78
N ARG A 140 2.85 9.50 -11.66
CA ARG A 140 2.08 10.14 -12.74
C ARG A 140 0.62 10.24 -12.30
N PHE A 141 0.26 11.36 -11.70
CA PHE A 141 -1.10 11.61 -11.22
C PHE A 141 -1.97 12.35 -12.25
N GLU A 142 -1.37 12.77 -13.36
CA GLU A 142 -2.07 13.51 -14.42
C GLU A 142 -3.21 12.66 -15.00
N GLY A 143 -4.43 13.20 -14.99
CA GLY A 143 -5.63 12.55 -15.52
C GLY A 143 -6.23 11.46 -14.64
N LEU A 144 -5.61 11.12 -13.48
CA LEU A 144 -6.19 10.17 -12.53
C LEU A 144 -7.21 10.87 -11.62
N TYR A 145 -8.29 10.18 -11.30
CA TYR A 145 -9.16 10.56 -10.18
C TYR A 145 -8.38 10.48 -8.87
N ILE A 146 -8.81 11.25 -7.87
CA ILE A 146 -8.07 11.37 -6.61
C ILE A 146 -8.00 10.05 -5.82
N ASP A 147 -9.06 9.24 -5.88
CA ASP A 147 -9.09 7.92 -5.26
C ASP A 147 -8.15 6.93 -5.96
N GLU A 148 -8.09 6.95 -7.29
CA GLU A 148 -7.16 6.13 -8.08
C GLU A 148 -5.70 6.51 -7.76
N ALA A 149 -5.40 7.81 -7.77
CA ALA A 149 -4.09 8.33 -7.41
C ALA A 149 -3.70 7.98 -5.97
N LEU A 150 -4.65 8.08 -5.03
CA LEU A 150 -4.45 7.72 -3.63
C LEU A 150 -4.16 6.22 -3.47
N ARG A 151 -4.88 5.35 -4.17
CA ARG A 151 -4.59 3.90 -4.19
C ARG A 151 -3.18 3.62 -4.68
N VAL A 152 -2.77 4.22 -5.79
CA VAL A 152 -1.41 4.07 -6.34
C VAL A 152 -0.36 4.52 -5.33
N PHE A 153 -0.57 5.65 -4.67
CA PHE A 153 0.34 6.15 -3.63
C PHE A 153 0.43 5.20 -2.44
N LEU A 154 -0.71 4.73 -1.90
CA LEU A 154 -0.78 3.82 -0.75
C LEU A 154 -0.26 2.40 -1.07
N MET A 155 -0.14 2.02 -2.34
CA MET A 155 0.58 0.81 -2.73
C MET A 155 2.08 0.90 -2.42
N SER A 156 2.64 2.10 -2.34
CA SER A 156 4.07 2.33 -2.11
C SER A 156 4.42 2.62 -0.66
N VAL A 157 3.52 3.22 0.13
CA VAL A 157 3.78 3.64 1.51
C VAL A 157 2.64 3.21 2.44
N CYS A 158 2.98 2.98 3.73
CA CYS A 158 1.97 2.92 4.80
C CYS A 158 1.90 4.27 5.50
N LEU A 159 0.69 4.67 5.83
CA LEU A 159 0.46 5.91 6.57
C LEU A 159 1.02 5.81 7.99
N PRO A 160 1.67 6.87 8.49
CA PRO A 160 2.20 6.90 9.85
C PRO A 160 1.05 6.91 10.87
N PRO A 161 1.26 6.35 12.08
CA PRO A 161 0.24 6.32 13.12
C PRO A 161 0.07 7.68 13.83
N GLU A 162 1.11 8.51 13.84
CA GLU A 162 1.09 9.82 14.48
C GLU A 162 0.27 10.80 13.63
N ARG A 163 -0.66 11.51 14.27
CA ARG A 163 -1.62 12.40 13.60
C ARG A 163 -0.94 13.45 12.74
N GLU A 164 0.08 14.12 13.29
CA GLU A 164 0.76 15.21 12.59
C GLU A 164 1.49 14.73 11.34
N ASP A 165 2.14 13.59 11.42
CA ASP A 165 2.86 12.97 10.32
C ASP A 165 1.91 12.44 9.25
N PHE A 166 0.81 11.82 9.69
CA PHE A 166 -0.28 11.38 8.82
C PHE A 166 -0.86 12.57 8.04
N ASP A 167 -1.27 13.64 8.74
CA ASP A 167 -1.86 14.83 8.13
C ASP A 167 -0.88 15.47 7.13
N TYR A 168 0.41 15.53 7.49
CA TYR A 168 1.44 16.08 6.62
C TYR A 168 1.60 15.28 5.33
N LEU A 169 1.69 13.95 5.44
CA LEU A 169 1.88 13.08 4.28
C LEU A 169 0.66 13.14 3.34
N ILE A 170 -0.55 13.12 3.89
CA ILE A 170 -1.80 13.20 3.12
C ILE A 170 -1.98 14.56 2.45
N LYS A 171 -1.72 15.66 3.16
CA LYS A 171 -1.75 17.01 2.57
C LYS A 171 -0.77 17.14 1.42
N SER A 172 0.44 16.61 1.59
CA SER A 172 1.46 16.67 0.55
C SER A 172 1.08 15.86 -0.70
N PHE A 173 0.47 14.69 -0.51
CA PHE A 173 -0.10 13.91 -1.61
C PHE A 173 -1.21 14.69 -2.33
N ALA A 174 -2.19 15.22 -1.58
CA ALA A 174 -3.32 15.93 -2.15
C ALA A 174 -2.88 17.16 -2.96
N ASN A 175 -1.92 17.92 -2.44
CA ASN A 175 -1.34 19.06 -3.13
C ASN A 175 -0.61 18.64 -4.42
N ARG A 176 0.16 17.56 -4.38
CA ARG A 176 0.84 17.06 -5.59
C ARG A 176 -0.16 16.59 -6.64
N TRP A 177 -1.21 15.88 -6.22
CA TRP A 177 -2.29 15.47 -7.12
C TRP A 177 -3.01 16.68 -7.74
N TYR A 178 -3.38 17.66 -6.90
CA TYR A 178 -4.03 18.89 -7.38
C TYR A 178 -3.17 19.61 -8.40
N ASN A 179 -1.90 19.83 -8.13
CA ASN A 179 -0.97 20.52 -9.05
C ASN A 179 -0.81 19.77 -10.38
N ALA A 180 -0.88 18.44 -10.37
CA ALA A 180 -0.85 17.64 -11.58
C ALA A 180 -2.14 17.76 -12.43
N ASN A 181 -3.26 18.14 -11.81
CA ASN A 181 -4.59 18.14 -12.43
C ASN A 181 -5.27 19.52 -12.43
N VAL A 182 -4.55 20.59 -12.09
CA VAL A 182 -5.10 21.95 -11.92
C VAL A 182 -5.90 22.44 -13.13
N ASN A 183 -5.54 22.02 -14.33
CA ASN A 183 -6.22 22.41 -15.57
C ASN A 183 -7.52 21.63 -15.86
N VAL A 184 -7.74 20.54 -15.16
CA VAL A 184 -8.88 19.62 -15.38
C VAL A 184 -9.85 19.68 -14.21
N VAL A 185 -9.34 19.84 -12.99
CA VAL A 185 -10.13 19.81 -11.78
C VAL A 185 -10.71 21.20 -11.50
N LYS A 186 -12.04 21.27 -11.36
CA LYS A 186 -12.77 22.51 -11.06
C LYS A 186 -12.75 22.89 -9.57
N SER A 187 -12.05 22.12 -8.73
CA SER A 187 -11.90 22.38 -7.30
C SER A 187 -10.62 23.15 -6.99
N ASN A 188 -10.44 23.52 -5.73
CA ASN A 188 -9.21 24.13 -5.24
C ASN A 188 -8.36 23.13 -4.44
N GLU A 189 -7.15 23.55 -4.06
CA GLU A 189 -6.20 22.74 -3.29
C GLU A 189 -6.79 22.26 -1.95
N ASP A 190 -7.45 23.16 -1.20
CA ASP A 190 -8.07 22.85 0.10
C ASP A 190 -9.16 21.78 -0.03
N MET A 191 -9.94 21.85 -1.11
CA MET A 191 -10.95 20.85 -1.43
C MET A 191 -10.34 19.48 -1.71
N SER A 192 -9.24 19.43 -2.44
CA SER A 192 -8.52 18.19 -2.73
C SER A 192 -7.99 17.53 -1.46
N ILE A 193 -7.50 18.33 -0.51
CA ILE A 193 -7.09 17.85 0.82
C ILE A 193 -8.29 17.25 1.56
N LYS A 194 -9.40 17.98 1.66
CA LYS A 194 -10.60 17.53 2.37
C LYS A 194 -11.18 16.25 1.75
N LEU A 195 -11.23 16.17 0.42
CA LEU A 195 -11.71 14.99 -0.28
C LEU A 195 -10.81 13.77 -0.01
N THR A 196 -9.50 13.95 0.02
CA THR A 196 -8.57 12.87 0.37
C THR A 196 -8.83 12.32 1.77
N PHE A 197 -9.02 13.21 2.76
CA PHE A 197 -9.35 12.79 4.13
C PHE A 197 -10.70 12.08 4.19
N ALA A 198 -11.70 12.57 3.47
CA ALA A 198 -13.03 11.97 3.43
C ALA A 198 -13.00 10.56 2.82
N ILE A 199 -12.24 10.33 1.75
CA ILE A 199 -12.05 9.00 1.14
C ILE A 199 -11.41 8.04 2.16
N LEU A 200 -10.39 8.47 2.89
CA LEU A 200 -9.74 7.63 3.91
C LEU A 200 -10.69 7.32 5.07
N GLU A 201 -11.50 8.29 5.49
CA GLU A 201 -12.51 8.10 6.52
C GLU A 201 -13.61 7.12 6.06
N LEU A 202 -14.11 7.28 4.83
CA LEU A 202 -15.08 6.38 4.22
C LEU A 202 -14.55 4.94 4.19
N ASN A 203 -13.33 4.76 3.71
CA ASN A 203 -12.69 3.44 3.69
C ASN A 203 -12.57 2.83 5.08
N SER A 204 -12.20 3.62 6.09
CA SER A 204 -12.12 3.16 7.49
C SER A 204 -13.48 2.74 8.05
N ARG A 205 -14.57 3.44 7.69
CA ARG A 205 -15.93 3.12 8.12
C ARG A 205 -16.48 1.87 7.46
N LEU A 206 -16.23 1.69 6.16
CA LEU A 206 -16.78 0.56 5.39
C LEU A 206 -16.05 -0.75 5.68
N HIS A 207 -14.74 -0.70 5.89
CA HIS A 207 -13.91 -1.91 6.02
C HIS A 207 -13.50 -2.24 7.46
N GLY A 208 -14.02 -1.50 8.44
CA GLY A 208 -13.81 -1.76 9.88
C GLY A 208 -12.33 -1.83 10.25
N GLN A 209 -11.85 -0.82 10.92
CA GLN A 209 -10.77 -0.80 11.91
C GLN A 209 -9.47 -1.59 11.70
N HIS A 210 -9.13 -2.12 10.57
CA HIS A 210 -7.82 -2.74 10.46
C HIS A 210 -6.82 -1.75 9.84
N ASN A 211 -6.12 -0.99 10.70
CA ASN A 211 -4.82 -0.34 10.45
C ASN A 211 -4.75 1.05 9.83
N VAL A 212 -5.77 1.88 9.82
CA VAL A 212 -5.55 3.23 9.29
C VAL A 212 -5.31 4.28 10.38
N THR A 213 -5.88 4.18 11.54
CA THR A 213 -5.49 5.05 12.67
C THR A 213 -6.05 4.51 13.99
N ASP A 214 -5.22 4.37 15.01
CA ASP A 214 -5.62 4.41 16.42
C ASP A 214 -6.12 5.82 16.81
N ASN A 215 -6.73 6.53 15.88
CA ASN A 215 -7.15 7.90 16.06
C ASN A 215 -8.46 7.92 16.84
N LYS A 216 -8.37 8.29 18.11
CA LYS A 216 -9.51 8.39 19.06
C LYS A 216 -10.67 9.24 18.52
N ASN A 217 -10.45 10.09 17.54
CA ASN A 217 -11.48 10.93 16.92
C ASN A 217 -12.41 10.16 15.98
N PHE A 218 -12.02 8.95 15.50
CA PHE A 218 -12.87 8.07 14.67
C PHE A 218 -13.61 7.01 15.47
N ARG A 219 -13.39 6.90 16.80
CA ARG A 219 -13.97 5.86 17.66
C ARG A 219 -15.47 5.98 17.93
N ASN A 220 -16.12 7.06 17.57
CA ASN A 220 -17.52 7.30 17.97
C ASN A 220 -18.58 6.86 16.96
N VAL A 221 -18.25 6.11 15.91
CA VAL A 221 -19.23 5.74 14.86
C VAL A 221 -19.55 4.24 14.82
N ASN A 222 -19.09 3.45 15.79
CA ASN A 222 -19.44 2.02 15.88
C ASN A 222 -20.78 1.80 16.61
N ARG A 223 -21.89 2.27 16.04
CA ARG A 223 -23.21 1.70 16.29
C ARG A 223 -23.87 1.40 14.97
N ALA A 224 -23.90 0.11 14.65
CA ALA A 224 -24.85 -0.65 13.83
C ALA A 224 -25.89 0.20 13.05
N GLY A 225 -25.46 0.85 12.01
CA GLY A 225 -26.28 1.36 10.94
C GLY A 225 -25.46 1.23 9.67
N THR A 226 -26.03 0.69 8.63
CA THR A 226 -25.40 0.65 7.31
C THR A 226 -25.14 2.09 6.88
N PHE A 227 -23.86 2.53 6.98
CA PHE A 227 -23.44 3.82 6.47
C PHE A 227 -23.59 3.79 4.95
N THR A 228 -24.48 4.61 4.43
CA THR A 228 -24.82 4.64 3.00
C THR A 228 -23.99 5.68 2.25
N LEU A 229 -23.93 5.55 0.92
CA LEU A 229 -23.37 6.57 0.05
C LEU A 229 -24.01 7.94 0.32
N GLN A 230 -25.34 7.97 0.51
CA GLN A 230 -26.08 9.20 0.79
C GLN A 230 -25.67 9.84 2.12
N ASP A 231 -25.39 9.01 3.14
CA ASP A 231 -24.88 9.50 4.43
C ASP A 231 -23.50 10.14 4.27
N PHE A 232 -22.63 9.51 3.47
CA PHE A 232 -21.33 10.07 3.14
C PHE A 232 -21.44 11.41 2.42
N VAL A 233 -22.20 11.47 1.34
CA VAL A 233 -22.42 12.71 0.56
C VAL A 233 -23.00 13.82 1.44
N ASN A 234 -24.01 13.50 2.26
CA ASN A 234 -24.62 14.47 3.16
C ASN A 234 -23.66 14.97 4.24
N GLN A 235 -22.87 14.06 4.82
CA GLN A 235 -21.87 14.44 5.82
C GLN A 235 -20.80 15.32 5.20
N PHE A 236 -20.27 14.91 4.05
CA PHE A 236 -19.26 15.65 3.33
C PHE A 236 -19.75 17.06 2.97
N ARG A 237 -21.02 17.22 2.59
CA ARG A 237 -21.64 18.52 2.29
C ARG A 237 -21.85 19.41 3.51
N ARG A 238 -22.14 18.83 4.69
CA ARG A 238 -22.33 19.59 5.94
C ARG A 238 -21.04 20.17 6.49
N GLU A 239 -19.92 19.49 6.30
CA GLU A 239 -18.63 19.86 6.88
C GLU A 239 -17.91 20.98 6.13
N SER A 240 -18.41 21.39 4.96
CA SER A 240 -17.77 22.43 4.15
C SER A 240 -18.75 23.25 3.32
N TYR A 241 -18.76 24.55 3.57
CA TYR A 241 -19.56 25.54 2.82
C TYR A 241 -19.22 25.63 1.31
N GLN A 242 -18.16 24.98 0.85
CA GLN A 242 -17.68 25.03 -0.54
C GLN A 242 -17.98 23.76 -1.34
N PHE A 243 -18.70 22.80 -0.78
CA PHE A 243 -18.93 21.50 -1.41
C PHE A 243 -19.92 21.49 -2.60
N HIS A 244 -20.67 22.57 -2.78
CA HIS A 244 -21.42 22.73 -4.03
C HIS A 244 -20.54 22.86 -5.28
N LEU A 245 -19.21 22.99 -5.10
CA LEU A 245 -18.22 23.02 -6.19
C LEU A 245 -17.74 21.62 -6.61
N VAL A 246 -18.03 20.56 -5.83
CA VAL A 246 -17.71 19.20 -6.22
C VAL A 246 -18.96 18.58 -6.85
N PRO A 247 -18.93 18.23 -8.14
CA PRO A 247 -20.06 17.58 -8.81
C PRO A 247 -20.41 16.27 -8.10
N ASP A 248 -21.71 15.96 -8.03
CA ASP A 248 -22.21 14.72 -7.42
C ASP A 248 -21.58 13.47 -8.04
N GLU A 249 -21.35 13.49 -9.35
CA GLU A 249 -20.68 12.43 -10.12
C GLU A 249 -19.26 12.08 -9.61
N VAL A 250 -18.59 13.03 -8.93
CA VAL A 250 -17.26 12.79 -8.33
C VAL A 250 -17.38 12.17 -6.94
N LEU A 251 -18.48 12.44 -6.22
CA LEU A 251 -18.73 11.91 -4.89
C LEU A 251 -19.38 10.51 -4.92
N GLU A 252 -20.05 10.17 -6.04
CA GLU A 252 -20.77 8.91 -6.22
C GLU A 252 -19.93 7.80 -6.88
N LYS A 253 -18.71 8.11 -7.32
CA LYS A 253 -17.74 7.15 -7.86
C LYS A 253 -16.87 6.53 -6.78
#